data_84dc123ea859fe7247927a9c0afdb82d
#
_entry.id   84dc123ea859fe7247927a9c0afdb82d
#
_cell.length_a   1.000
_cell.length_b   1.000
_cell.length_c   1.000
_cell.angle_alpha   90.00
_cell.angle_beta   90.00
_cell.angle_gamma   90.00
#
_symmetry.space_group_name_H-M   'P 1'
#
loop_
_entity.id
_entity.type
_entity.pdbx_description
1 polymer ?
#
loop_
_entity_poly.entity_id
_entity_poly.type
_entity_poly.pdbx_seq_one_letter_code
_entity_poly.pdbx_strand_id
1 'polypeptide(L)'
;RGTHEMRKFKDVNELVNTLKPDYPVYCIRPESIKISTEFFKKNFPGKVLYAVKTNPNEMVLKHIIKNGIENFDVASLNEIKIIRKLDQNAKLYFMHTIKSREDIGEAYHKYNVKDFALDSKEELLKILDATKNAKDLNFYVRIAISNEHAEFDLSRKFGASSGEAPGLVRLCKQHGKK
;
A
#
# COMPACT_ATOMS: atom_id res chain seq x y z
N ARG A 1 22.12 -9.25 17.55
CA ARG A 1 21.13 -8.31 16.93
C ARG A 1 20.55 -7.54 18.09
N GLY A 2 21.14 -6.35 18.39
CA GLY A 2 20.76 -5.54 19.53
C GLY A 2 19.31 -5.04 19.38
N THR A 3 18.55 -5.16 20.44
CA THR A 3 17.31 -4.41 20.63
C THR A 3 17.69 -2.94 20.66
N HIS A 4 17.50 -2.25 19.53
CA HIS A 4 17.70 -0.81 19.50
C HIS A 4 16.60 -0.17 20.34
N GLU A 5 16.94 0.13 21.58
CA GLU A 5 16.09 0.92 22.47
C GLU A 5 15.91 2.29 21.84
N MET A 6 14.65 2.62 21.49
CA MET A 6 14.36 3.95 20.93
C MET A 6 14.55 4.99 22.00
N ARG A 7 15.53 5.87 21.81
CA ARG A 7 15.74 7.04 22.64
C ARG A 7 14.87 8.20 22.14
N LYS A 8 14.37 9.00 23.06
CA LYS A 8 13.64 10.23 22.77
C LYS A 8 14.53 11.42 23.01
N PHE A 9 14.54 12.35 22.07
CA PHE A 9 15.24 13.61 22.16
C PHE A 9 14.25 14.74 21.88
N LYS A 10 14.48 15.89 22.49
CA LYS A 10 13.68 17.09 22.28
C LYS A 10 13.81 17.60 20.84
N ASP A 11 15.02 17.60 20.34
CA ASP A 11 15.35 18.07 19.00
C ASP A 11 16.65 17.41 18.50
N VAL A 12 17.03 17.75 17.25
CA VAL A 12 18.24 17.23 16.60
C VAL A 12 19.51 17.68 17.32
N ASN A 13 19.53 18.87 17.90
CA ASN A 13 20.73 19.39 18.60
C ASN A 13 21.00 18.57 19.85
N GLU A 14 19.97 18.28 20.63
CA GLU A 14 20.09 17.41 21.80
C GLU A 14 20.58 16.00 21.39
N LEU A 15 20.03 15.43 20.31
CA LEU A 15 20.45 14.15 19.78
C LEU A 15 21.94 14.15 19.43
N VAL A 16 22.38 15.13 18.65
CA VAL A 16 23.78 15.25 18.20
C VAL A 16 24.73 15.45 19.38
N ASN A 17 24.37 16.35 20.31
CA ASN A 17 25.20 16.64 21.48
C ASN A 17 25.32 15.44 22.43
N THR A 18 24.23 14.61 22.53
CA THR A 18 24.21 13.45 23.43
C THR A 18 24.84 12.23 22.83
N LEU A 19 24.52 11.91 21.57
CA LEU A 19 24.99 10.68 20.92
C LEU A 19 26.34 10.86 20.23
N LYS A 20 26.67 12.07 19.77
CA LYS A 20 27.85 12.37 18.96
C LYS A 20 28.09 11.31 17.86
N PRO A 21 27.05 11.05 17.01
CA PRO A 21 27.11 9.93 16.10
C PRO A 21 28.15 10.17 15.01
N ASP A 22 28.91 9.16 14.68
CA ASP A 22 29.87 9.10 13.58
C ASP A 22 29.31 8.40 12.33
N TYR A 23 28.00 8.06 12.36
CA TYR A 23 27.26 7.41 11.29
C TYR A 23 25.87 8.07 11.13
N PRO A 24 25.19 7.89 9.97
CA PRO A 24 23.84 8.41 9.75
C PRO A 24 22.83 7.81 10.74
N VAL A 25 21.99 8.67 11.32
CA VAL A 25 20.93 8.27 12.27
C VAL A 25 19.56 8.55 11.70
N TYR A 26 18.68 7.55 11.72
CA TYR A 26 17.28 7.72 11.35
C TYR A 26 16.49 8.31 12.52
N CYS A 27 15.82 9.44 12.25
CA CYS A 27 14.98 10.12 13.23
C CYS A 27 13.51 10.03 12.79
N ILE A 28 12.65 9.53 13.68
CA ILE A 28 11.20 9.57 13.48
C ILE A 28 10.66 10.81 14.22
N ARG A 29 9.90 11.63 13.49
CA ARG A 29 9.23 12.83 14.02
C ARG A 29 7.72 12.60 14.06
N PRO A 30 7.15 12.15 15.19
CA PRO A 30 5.73 11.81 15.29
C PRO A 30 4.80 12.97 14.96
N GLU A 31 5.16 14.19 15.36
CA GLU A 31 4.36 15.38 15.07
C GLU A 31 4.28 15.69 13.56
N SER A 32 5.37 15.48 12.81
CA SER A 32 5.35 15.64 11.35
C SER A 32 4.44 14.61 10.67
N ILE A 33 4.41 13.37 11.18
CA ILE A 33 3.50 12.33 10.68
C ILE A 33 2.04 12.75 10.94
N LYS A 34 1.75 13.24 12.14
CA LYS A 34 0.41 13.73 12.51
C LYS A 34 -0.04 14.87 11.59
N ILE A 35 0.76 15.92 11.45
CA ILE A 35 0.46 17.08 10.60
C ILE A 35 0.18 16.64 9.16
N SER A 36 1.03 15.80 8.57
CA SER A 36 0.85 15.30 7.20
C SER A 36 -0.43 14.47 7.07
N THR A 37 -0.70 13.58 8.02
CA THR A 37 -1.91 12.74 8.02
C THR A 37 -3.17 13.60 8.09
N GLU A 38 -3.21 14.56 9.02
CA GLU A 38 -4.35 15.48 9.18
C GLU A 38 -4.56 16.33 7.92
N PHE A 39 -3.47 16.81 7.30
CA PHE A 39 -3.53 17.58 6.06
C PHE A 39 -4.19 16.80 4.94
N PHE A 40 -3.76 15.55 4.68
CA PHE A 40 -4.36 14.71 3.65
C PHE A 40 -5.81 14.37 3.95
N LYS A 41 -6.14 14.00 5.19
CA LYS A 41 -7.52 13.69 5.58
C LYS A 41 -8.46 14.89 5.41
N LYS A 42 -7.98 16.11 5.65
CA LYS A 42 -8.78 17.34 5.54
C LYS A 42 -8.94 17.81 4.10
N ASN A 43 -7.89 17.71 3.30
CA ASN A 43 -7.82 18.40 2.00
C ASN A 43 -8.01 17.47 0.79
N PHE A 44 -7.84 16.16 0.95
CA PHE A 44 -8.05 15.23 -0.14
C PHE A 44 -9.53 14.85 -0.25
N PRO A 45 -10.20 15.12 -1.40
CA PRO A 45 -11.64 14.88 -1.55
C PRO A 45 -11.92 13.41 -1.89
N GLY A 46 -11.37 12.49 -1.12
CA GLY A 46 -11.50 11.06 -1.36
C GLY A 46 -10.95 10.23 -0.21
N LYS A 47 -10.84 8.93 -0.44
CA LYS A 47 -10.27 8.00 0.52
C LYS A 47 -8.74 8.06 0.46
N VAL A 48 -8.11 8.33 1.59
CA VAL A 48 -6.65 8.35 1.71
C VAL A 48 -6.14 6.94 2.00
N LEU A 49 -5.25 6.43 1.15
CA LEU A 49 -4.52 5.18 1.36
C LEU A 49 -3.05 5.50 1.61
N TYR A 50 -2.48 4.91 2.65
CA TYR A 50 -1.03 4.98 2.85
C TYR A 50 -0.35 3.84 2.11
N ALA A 51 0.62 4.18 1.23
CA ALA A 51 1.42 3.19 0.52
C ALA A 51 2.54 2.66 1.43
N VAL A 52 2.39 1.43 1.91
CA VAL A 52 3.30 0.83 2.91
C VAL A 52 4.75 0.76 2.42
N LYS A 53 4.96 0.51 1.13
CA LYS A 53 6.28 0.48 0.50
C LYS A 53 7.10 1.77 0.70
N THR A 54 6.44 2.91 0.92
CA THR A 54 7.11 4.20 1.13
C THR A 54 7.94 4.21 2.40
N ASN A 55 7.37 3.70 3.50
CA ASN A 55 8.09 3.47 4.75
C ASN A 55 7.38 2.38 5.56
N PRO A 56 7.87 1.12 5.51
CA PRO A 56 7.26 -0.02 6.22
C PRO A 56 7.71 -0.12 7.69
N ASN A 57 8.41 0.87 8.22
CA ASN A 57 8.86 0.84 9.62
C ASN A 57 7.66 0.79 10.56
N GLU A 58 7.60 -0.21 11.45
CA GLU A 58 6.46 -0.43 12.37
C GLU A 58 6.14 0.80 13.23
N MET A 59 7.13 1.59 13.62
CA MET A 59 6.89 2.80 14.42
C MET A 59 6.20 3.90 13.60
N VAL A 60 6.61 4.07 12.35
CA VAL A 60 5.95 5.00 11.43
C VAL A 60 4.51 4.56 11.19
N LEU A 61 4.30 3.27 10.90
CA LEU A 61 2.97 2.71 10.68
C LEU A 61 2.06 2.85 11.91
N LYS A 62 2.58 2.62 13.11
CA LYS A 62 1.83 2.86 14.37
C LYS A 62 1.37 4.31 14.50
N HIS A 63 2.22 5.27 14.16
CA HIS A 63 1.83 6.68 14.18
C HIS A 63 0.79 7.02 13.11
N ILE A 64 0.90 6.46 11.91
CA ILE A 64 -0.07 6.64 10.83
C ILE A 64 -1.44 6.09 11.23
N ILE A 65 -1.48 4.86 11.76
CA ILE A 65 -2.72 4.24 12.28
C ILE A 65 -3.32 5.07 13.42
N LYS A 66 -2.50 5.47 14.39
CA LYS A 66 -2.93 6.29 15.53
C LYS A 66 -3.57 7.63 15.09
N ASN A 67 -3.10 8.20 13.99
CA ASN A 67 -3.64 9.44 13.43
C ASN A 67 -4.84 9.21 12.49
N GLY A 68 -5.38 7.99 12.43
CA GLY A 68 -6.66 7.67 11.81
C GLY A 68 -6.59 7.37 10.31
N ILE A 69 -5.46 6.87 9.80
CA ILE A 69 -5.40 6.20 8.50
C ILE A 69 -5.83 4.75 8.70
N GLU A 70 -6.89 4.35 8.01
CA GLU A 70 -7.52 3.02 8.10
C GLU A 70 -7.34 2.21 6.81
N ASN A 71 -6.86 2.85 5.74
CA ASN A 71 -6.72 2.23 4.42
C ASN A 71 -5.25 2.22 4.01
N PHE A 72 -4.79 1.07 3.50
CA PHE A 72 -3.39 0.86 3.13
C PHE A 72 -3.26 0.25 1.74
N ASP A 73 -2.43 0.88 0.90
CA ASP A 73 -1.94 0.29 -0.33
C ASP A 73 -0.77 -0.64 0.02
N VAL A 74 -0.95 -1.92 -0.23
CA VAL A 74 0.03 -2.97 0.01
C VAL A 74 0.48 -3.59 -1.31
N ALA A 75 1.79 -3.78 -1.47
CA ALA A 75 2.39 -4.29 -2.68
C ALA A 75 2.86 -5.76 -2.55
N SER A 76 2.82 -6.33 -1.35
CA SER A 76 3.26 -7.70 -1.08
C SER A 76 2.52 -8.33 0.08
N LEU A 77 2.57 -9.66 0.16
CA LEU A 77 2.04 -10.42 1.30
C LEU A 77 2.72 -10.05 2.62
N ASN A 78 4.02 -9.72 2.58
CA ASN A 78 4.73 -9.28 3.77
C ASN A 78 4.18 -7.96 4.32
N GLU A 79 3.87 -6.99 3.47
CA GLU A 79 3.24 -5.74 3.88
C GLU A 79 1.83 -5.97 4.46
N ILE A 80 1.06 -6.90 3.89
CA ILE A 80 -0.23 -7.33 4.44
C ILE A 80 -0.06 -7.86 5.87
N LYS A 81 0.91 -8.74 6.09
CA LYS A 81 1.22 -9.33 7.41
C LYS A 81 1.60 -8.26 8.44
N ILE A 82 2.43 -7.29 8.03
CA ILE A 82 2.85 -6.18 8.90
C ILE A 82 1.63 -5.37 9.36
N ILE A 83 0.79 -4.93 8.42
CA ILE A 83 -0.39 -4.12 8.78
C ILE A 83 -1.37 -4.91 9.63
N ARG A 84 -1.67 -6.18 9.29
CA ARG A 84 -2.59 -7.02 10.09
C ARG A 84 -2.11 -7.26 11.52
N LYS A 85 -0.79 -7.31 11.74
CA LYS A 85 -0.21 -7.38 13.09
C LYS A 85 -0.46 -6.10 13.88
N LEU A 86 -0.45 -4.94 13.23
CA LEU A 86 -0.62 -3.63 13.85
C LEU A 86 -2.09 -3.22 13.99
N ASP A 87 -2.91 -3.55 13.01
CA ASP A 87 -4.35 -3.24 12.96
C ASP A 87 -5.09 -4.32 12.16
N GLN A 88 -5.88 -5.12 12.87
CA GLN A 88 -6.67 -6.19 12.26
C GLN A 88 -7.87 -5.67 11.45
N ASN A 89 -8.33 -4.44 11.73
CA ASN A 89 -9.48 -3.82 11.09
C ASN A 89 -9.10 -2.96 9.87
N ALA A 90 -7.81 -2.69 9.66
CA ALA A 90 -7.34 -1.92 8.52
C ALA A 90 -7.87 -2.48 7.20
N LYS A 91 -8.31 -1.62 6.30
CA LYS A 91 -8.68 -2.01 4.95
C LYS A 91 -7.44 -2.06 4.06
N LEU A 92 -7.19 -3.22 3.47
CA LEU A 92 -6.01 -3.47 2.65
C LEU A 92 -6.39 -3.55 1.17
N TYR A 93 -5.62 -2.86 0.35
CA TYR A 93 -5.74 -2.80 -1.10
C TYR A 93 -4.45 -3.37 -1.69
N PHE A 94 -4.54 -4.54 -2.32
CA PHE A 94 -3.38 -5.20 -2.92
C PHE A 94 -3.15 -4.64 -4.32
N MET A 95 -2.41 -3.53 -4.39
CA MET A 95 -2.35 -2.66 -5.57
C MET A 95 -1.22 -2.97 -6.55
N HIS A 96 -0.35 -3.95 -6.28
CA HIS A 96 0.58 -4.45 -7.29
C HIS A 96 -0.19 -5.18 -8.39
N THR A 97 0.06 -4.87 -9.65
CA THR A 97 -0.70 -5.41 -10.78
C THR A 97 -0.40 -6.88 -11.07
N ILE A 98 0.79 -7.38 -10.67
CA ILE A 98 1.20 -8.77 -10.83
C ILE A 98 1.48 -9.36 -9.45
N LYS A 99 0.81 -10.47 -9.14
CA LYS A 99 0.88 -11.14 -7.84
C LYS A 99 0.96 -12.66 -8.03
N SER A 100 1.65 -13.38 -7.13
CA SER A 100 1.62 -14.84 -7.16
C SER A 100 0.24 -15.39 -6.77
N ARG A 101 -0.11 -16.59 -7.26
CA ARG A 101 -1.36 -17.28 -6.87
C ARG A 101 -1.43 -17.52 -5.36
N GLU A 102 -0.32 -17.90 -4.76
CA GLU A 102 -0.20 -18.15 -3.33
C GLU A 102 -0.47 -16.89 -2.53
N ASP A 103 0.16 -15.76 -2.92
CA ASP A 103 -0.04 -14.48 -2.24
C ASP A 103 -1.48 -13.98 -2.34
N ILE A 104 -2.12 -14.12 -3.52
CA ILE A 104 -3.53 -13.78 -3.71
C ILE A 104 -4.41 -14.66 -2.80
N GLY A 105 -4.20 -15.97 -2.83
CA GLY A 105 -4.97 -16.91 -2.03
C GLY A 105 -4.81 -16.66 -0.52
N GLU A 106 -3.58 -16.47 -0.02
CA GLU A 106 -3.32 -16.17 1.38
C GLU A 106 -3.90 -14.79 1.78
N ALA A 107 -3.73 -13.77 0.93
CA ALA A 107 -4.28 -12.44 1.17
C ALA A 107 -5.80 -12.47 1.34
N TYR A 108 -6.51 -13.19 0.48
CA TYR A 108 -7.96 -13.30 0.55
C TYR A 108 -8.43 -14.19 1.71
N HIS A 109 -8.00 -15.46 1.74
CA HIS A 109 -8.55 -16.46 2.68
C HIS A 109 -8.10 -16.24 4.13
N LYS A 110 -6.87 -15.76 4.35
CA LYS A 110 -6.30 -15.60 5.69
C LYS A 110 -6.37 -14.18 6.21
N TYR A 111 -6.17 -13.19 5.32
CA TYR A 111 -6.06 -11.80 5.72
C TYR A 111 -7.26 -10.94 5.29
N ASN A 112 -8.30 -11.54 4.71
CA ASN A 112 -9.54 -10.86 4.31
C ASN A 112 -9.30 -9.65 3.39
N VAL A 113 -8.34 -9.78 2.47
CA VAL A 113 -8.10 -8.78 1.43
C VAL A 113 -9.08 -9.04 0.29
N LYS A 114 -9.85 -8.03 -0.10
CA LYS A 114 -10.88 -8.14 -1.13
C LYS A 114 -10.66 -7.18 -2.30
N ASP A 115 -9.71 -6.28 -2.15
CA ASP A 115 -9.43 -5.20 -3.09
C ASP A 115 -8.11 -5.51 -3.82
N PHE A 116 -8.19 -5.73 -5.15
CA PHE A 116 -7.07 -6.17 -5.97
C PHE A 116 -6.90 -5.29 -7.21
N ALA A 117 -5.68 -4.80 -7.46
CA ALA A 117 -5.34 -4.17 -8.73
C ALA A 117 -4.92 -5.22 -9.76
N LEU A 118 -5.18 -4.88 -11.02
CA LEU A 118 -4.77 -5.68 -12.18
C LEU A 118 -4.65 -4.79 -13.42
N ASP A 119 -3.96 -5.28 -14.44
CA ASP A 119 -3.82 -4.61 -15.74
C ASP A 119 -3.95 -5.56 -16.94
N SER A 120 -4.34 -6.82 -16.68
CA SER A 120 -4.51 -7.84 -17.71
C SER A 120 -5.64 -8.81 -17.38
N LYS A 121 -6.17 -9.47 -18.40
CA LYS A 121 -7.18 -10.52 -18.26
C LYS A 121 -6.60 -11.75 -17.54
N GLU A 122 -5.35 -12.05 -17.78
CA GLU A 122 -4.63 -13.17 -17.16
C GLU A 122 -4.55 -13.00 -15.64
N GLU A 123 -4.27 -11.77 -15.19
CA GLU A 123 -4.26 -11.46 -13.75
C GLU A 123 -5.66 -11.58 -13.14
N LEU A 124 -6.71 -11.10 -13.83
CA LEU A 124 -8.09 -11.28 -13.38
C LEU A 124 -8.43 -12.76 -13.18
N LEU A 125 -8.15 -13.60 -14.18
CA LEU A 125 -8.42 -15.04 -14.12
C LEU A 125 -7.63 -15.70 -12.98
N LYS A 126 -6.39 -15.29 -12.77
CA LYS A 126 -5.55 -15.75 -11.67
C LYS A 126 -6.15 -15.39 -10.30
N ILE A 127 -6.65 -14.17 -10.14
CA ILE A 127 -7.31 -13.74 -8.90
C ILE A 127 -8.57 -14.56 -8.65
N LEU A 128 -9.41 -14.74 -9.67
CA LEU A 128 -10.64 -15.53 -9.55
C LEU A 128 -10.35 -16.99 -9.15
N ASP A 129 -9.35 -17.61 -9.78
CA ASP A 129 -8.94 -18.97 -9.48
C ASP A 129 -8.39 -19.07 -8.03
N ALA A 130 -7.46 -18.23 -7.64
CA ALA A 130 -6.84 -18.24 -6.32
C ALA A 130 -7.84 -17.95 -5.18
N THR A 131 -8.93 -17.22 -5.47
CA THR A 131 -10.00 -16.91 -4.52
C THR A 131 -11.22 -17.85 -4.64
N LYS A 132 -11.12 -18.92 -5.44
CA LYS A 132 -12.22 -19.86 -5.70
C LYS A 132 -13.49 -19.17 -6.23
N ASN A 133 -13.33 -18.24 -7.16
CA ASN A 133 -14.39 -17.45 -7.77
C ASN A 133 -15.25 -16.65 -6.75
N ALA A 134 -14.58 -16.08 -5.75
CA ALA A 134 -15.22 -15.24 -4.75
C ALA A 134 -16.04 -14.11 -5.41
N LYS A 135 -17.20 -13.77 -4.78
CA LYS A 135 -18.15 -12.77 -5.32
C LYS A 135 -18.10 -11.42 -4.61
N ASP A 136 -17.22 -11.28 -3.64
CA ASP A 136 -17.06 -10.09 -2.80
C ASP A 136 -15.76 -9.31 -3.09
N LEU A 137 -15.20 -9.50 -4.29
CA LEU A 137 -13.97 -8.85 -4.74
C LEU A 137 -14.26 -7.48 -5.36
N ASN A 138 -13.37 -6.53 -5.09
CA ASN A 138 -13.31 -5.25 -5.77
C ASN A 138 -12.06 -5.23 -6.66
N PHE A 139 -12.22 -4.81 -7.91
CA PHE A 139 -11.14 -4.74 -8.88
C PHE A 139 -10.79 -3.30 -9.23
N TYR A 140 -9.50 -3.03 -9.35
CA TYR A 140 -8.93 -1.75 -9.74
C TYR A 140 -8.07 -1.94 -10.98
N VAL A 141 -8.54 -1.43 -12.10
CA VAL A 141 -7.80 -1.55 -13.37
C VAL A 141 -6.78 -0.43 -13.44
N ARG A 142 -5.50 -0.79 -13.46
CA ARG A 142 -4.40 0.15 -13.68
C ARG A 142 -4.30 0.46 -15.17
N ILE A 143 -4.34 1.75 -15.50
CA ILE A 143 -4.21 2.27 -16.87
C ILE A 143 -2.80 2.83 -17.04
N ALA A 144 -2.15 2.49 -18.16
CA ALA A 144 -0.89 3.10 -18.56
C ALA A 144 -1.17 4.53 -19.08
N ILE A 145 -0.53 5.50 -18.46
CA ILE A 145 -0.56 6.90 -18.91
C ILE A 145 0.86 7.22 -19.36
N SER A 146 1.05 7.53 -20.66
CA SER A 146 2.32 8.01 -21.16
C SER A 146 2.63 9.39 -20.58
N ASN A 147 3.85 9.55 -20.09
CA ASN A 147 4.35 10.86 -19.68
C ASN A 147 5.59 11.18 -20.52
N GLU A 148 5.35 11.85 -21.63
CA GLU A 148 6.42 12.25 -22.60
C GLU A 148 7.48 13.17 -21.99
N HIS A 149 7.18 13.79 -20.83
CA HIS A 149 8.08 14.66 -20.10
C HIS A 149 8.79 13.99 -18.92
N ALA A 150 8.54 12.70 -18.68
CA ALA A 150 9.22 11.99 -17.60
C ALA A 150 10.61 11.53 -18.04
N GLU A 151 11.61 11.75 -17.18
CA GLU A 151 12.97 11.25 -17.37
C GLU A 151 13.04 9.73 -17.54
N PHE A 152 12.09 9.01 -16.89
CA PHE A 152 11.85 7.56 -17.04
C PHE A 152 10.39 7.30 -17.31
N ASP A 153 10.07 6.79 -18.50
CA ASP A 153 8.70 6.36 -18.85
C ASP A 153 8.37 4.99 -18.22
N LEU A 154 7.69 5.01 -17.08
CA LEU A 154 7.20 3.82 -16.39
C LEU A 154 5.93 3.23 -17.02
N SER A 155 5.30 3.91 -18.00
CA SER A 155 4.09 3.44 -18.67
C SER A 155 4.29 2.16 -19.47
N ARG A 156 5.55 1.86 -19.84
CA ARG A 156 5.93 0.63 -20.56
C ARG A 156 5.99 -0.62 -19.69
N LYS A 157 5.96 -0.49 -18.35
CA LYS A 157 6.10 -1.64 -17.44
C LYS A 157 4.77 -2.17 -16.95
N PHE A 158 3.85 -1.29 -16.61
CA PHE A 158 2.59 -1.65 -15.98
C PHE A 158 1.45 -0.77 -16.49
N GLY A 159 0.24 -1.34 -16.47
CA GLY A 159 -1.00 -0.69 -16.85
C GLY A 159 -1.52 -1.18 -18.20
N ALA A 160 -2.85 -1.33 -18.29
CA ALA A 160 -3.54 -1.62 -19.54
C ALA A 160 -3.50 -0.39 -20.45
N SER A 161 -3.39 -0.61 -21.76
CA SER A 161 -3.51 0.46 -22.74
C SER A 161 -4.92 1.07 -22.74
N SER A 162 -5.05 2.28 -23.28
CA SER A 162 -6.35 2.95 -23.42
C SER A 162 -7.35 2.13 -24.27
N GLY A 163 -6.87 1.32 -25.22
CA GLY A 163 -7.71 0.42 -26.02
C GLY A 163 -8.18 -0.82 -25.27
N GLU A 164 -7.33 -1.40 -24.40
CA GLU A 164 -7.62 -2.63 -23.66
C GLU A 164 -8.41 -2.38 -22.38
N ALA A 165 -8.18 -1.25 -21.69
CA ALA A 165 -8.77 -0.94 -20.40
C ALA A 165 -10.31 -1.02 -20.37
N PRO A 166 -11.08 -0.50 -21.36
CA PRO A 166 -12.53 -0.61 -21.35
C PRO A 166 -13.04 -2.06 -21.38
N GLY A 167 -12.37 -2.93 -22.13
CA GLY A 167 -12.68 -4.36 -22.19
C GLY A 167 -12.43 -5.05 -20.85
N LEU A 168 -11.30 -4.75 -20.24
CA LEU A 168 -10.91 -5.29 -18.93
C LEU A 168 -11.86 -4.82 -17.82
N VAL A 169 -12.27 -3.55 -17.81
CA VAL A 169 -13.25 -3.01 -16.85
C VAL A 169 -14.60 -3.74 -16.99
N ARG A 170 -15.07 -4.01 -18.22
CA ARG A 170 -16.30 -4.78 -18.43
C ARG A 170 -16.21 -6.19 -17.86
N LEU A 171 -15.09 -6.88 -18.08
CA LEU A 171 -14.85 -8.20 -17.47
C LEU A 171 -14.83 -8.14 -15.95
N CYS A 172 -14.15 -7.16 -15.36
CA CYS A 172 -14.12 -6.97 -13.90
C CYS A 172 -15.54 -6.76 -13.33
N LYS A 173 -16.40 -5.99 -14.00
CA LYS A 173 -17.80 -5.79 -13.58
C LYS A 173 -18.64 -7.07 -13.60
N GLN A 174 -18.34 -8.03 -14.47
CA GLN A 174 -19.06 -9.31 -14.52
C GLN A 174 -18.72 -10.21 -13.33
N HIS A 175 -17.53 -10.07 -12.77
CA HIS A 175 -17.00 -10.95 -11.72
C HIS A 175 -16.88 -10.29 -10.33
N GLY A 176 -16.85 -8.97 -10.27
CA GLY A 176 -16.72 -8.21 -9.03
C GLY A 176 -17.99 -8.14 -8.20
N LYS A 177 -17.87 -7.53 -7.04
CA LYS A 177 -18.99 -7.24 -6.14
C LYS A 177 -20.03 -6.38 -6.88
N LYS A 178 -21.29 -6.80 -6.79
CA LYS A 178 -22.45 -6.05 -7.29
C LYS A 178 -22.82 -4.94 -6.31
#